data_3967619368afa58e26ebf086368e0603
#
_entry.id   3967619368afa58e26ebf086368e0603
#
_cell.length_a   1.000
_cell.length_b   1.000
_cell.length_c   1.000
_cell.angle_alpha   90.00
_cell.angle_beta   90.00
_cell.angle_gamma   90.00
#
_symmetry.space_group_name_H-M   'P 1'
#
loop_
_entity.id
_entity.type
_entity.pdbx_description
1 polymer ?
#
loop_
_entity_poly.entity_id
_entity_poly.type
_entity_poly.pdbx_seq_one_letter_code
_entity_poly.pdbx_strand_id
1 'polypeptide(L)'
;MSDEVVTGMNGGTGSRRIGVYVCGCGGNISDYVSVDDVVAAVQDEPGVVVARTAMFTCSDATQQEIINDIQERNLDGIVVASCSPKLHTFTFREMSKRAGLNPYEYTQVNIREQCSWTHTDDRAGATGKAARLVRAGIARTGLTEPLEPVVVETIPKVVVIGGGIAGMRAALGLAEIGLAVFLVEKETELGGWVAGFAEMYPHGKDGRGLVTRLEEKIRRHPRITVFTDAEVVGKSGSFGNYEVNIRVGRERPEATVRETNSLETLTVEAGSIVVATGFDSYAPQAGEFGYGLDGVLTLPDFKRLVDSSDGPLSYHGTPVRTIVYVYCVGSRQPEGNEYCSRYCCTAAIHNSLQVTAKAAPAGAAPGAAAPRISQYHLYRDIRSYGKYEILYNESREKGGLYLRFPDDEAPVVAQASVGAKAGGGSASGAGHSHRLTVTTRDLLTGGAELIIPADLVVLVTGMVPRENDDLVKTLKLPVGNDGFFNEIHPKLRPVETVVDGVFICGACQGPKNSAEAVASGLAAVTQSASILKRGYAELDPLIAVVDPDACEWCGLCLEACPYEAPRRVEEGGEAVGDPRKAVAVIDRAACKGCGGCVPVCPKNAIDLLGYSDAQIRAMIDGLLQEVTPCRM
;
A
#
# COMPACT_ATOMS: atom_id res chain seq x y z
N MET A 1 30.65 18.12 -15.60
CA MET A 1 30.09 19.39 -16.08
C MET A 1 29.83 20.22 -14.84
N SER A 2 30.37 21.42 -14.82
CA SER A 2 30.67 22.31 -13.71
C SER A 2 29.47 22.61 -12.81
N ASP A 3 29.64 22.38 -11.52
CA ASP A 3 28.76 22.86 -10.45
C ASP A 3 28.89 24.37 -10.32
N GLU A 4 27.89 25.10 -10.82
CA GLU A 4 27.75 26.52 -10.54
C GLU A 4 27.17 26.71 -9.13
N VAL A 5 27.98 27.26 -8.26
CA VAL A 5 27.58 27.77 -6.95
C VAL A 5 26.63 28.96 -7.17
N VAL A 6 25.36 28.76 -6.88
CA VAL A 6 24.36 29.86 -6.90
C VAL A 6 24.54 30.71 -5.64
N THR A 7 25.37 31.72 -5.75
CA THR A 7 25.36 32.88 -4.83
C THR A 7 24.42 33.93 -5.42
N GLY A 8 23.26 34.12 -4.79
CA GLY A 8 22.31 35.15 -5.24
C GLY A 8 21.28 35.50 -4.19
N MET A 9 21.70 36.13 -3.09
CA MET A 9 20.79 36.93 -2.26
C MET A 9 20.54 38.27 -2.96
N ASN A 10 19.47 38.37 -3.75
CA ASN A 10 18.95 39.64 -4.20
C ASN A 10 17.62 39.93 -3.49
N GLY A 11 17.70 40.65 -2.37
CA GLY A 11 16.55 41.18 -1.65
C GLY A 11 15.85 42.27 -2.48
N GLY A 12 14.79 41.92 -3.21
CA GLY A 12 13.83 42.85 -3.75
C GLY A 12 12.96 43.42 -2.62
N THR A 13 13.07 44.73 -2.33
CA THR A 13 12.35 45.45 -1.25
C THR A 13 10.87 45.79 -1.63
N GLY A 14 10.19 44.98 -2.41
CA GLY A 14 8.76 45.10 -2.66
C GLY A 14 7.95 44.10 -1.79
N SER A 15 6.90 44.55 -1.10
CA SER A 15 5.95 43.68 -0.45
C SER A 15 5.40 42.68 -1.46
N ARG A 16 5.55 41.35 -1.24
CA ARG A 16 4.98 40.32 -2.12
C ARG A 16 3.48 40.49 -2.28
N ARG A 17 2.96 40.12 -3.47
CA ARG A 17 1.53 40.18 -3.82
C ARG A 17 0.92 38.78 -3.67
N ILE A 18 0.16 38.58 -2.60
CA ILE A 18 -0.33 37.26 -2.19
C ILE A 18 -1.83 37.13 -2.43
N GLY A 19 -2.25 36.01 -3.04
CA GLY A 19 -3.65 35.57 -3.14
C GLY A 19 -3.99 34.54 -2.05
N VAL A 20 -5.14 34.72 -1.39
CA VAL A 20 -5.63 33.81 -0.34
C VAL A 20 -6.96 33.20 -0.76
N TYR A 21 -7.05 31.87 -0.75
CA TYR A 21 -8.25 31.13 -1.19
C TYR A 21 -8.69 30.13 -0.11
N VAL A 22 -9.87 30.35 0.46
CA VAL A 22 -10.41 29.57 1.58
C VAL A 22 -11.49 28.64 1.07
N CYS A 23 -11.30 27.33 1.25
CA CYS A 23 -12.16 26.27 0.75
C CYS A 23 -13.28 25.93 1.72
N GLY A 24 -14.54 25.85 1.23
CA GLY A 24 -15.69 25.30 1.97
C GLY A 24 -15.69 23.77 2.04
N CYS A 25 -15.02 23.11 1.08
CA CYS A 25 -14.94 21.64 0.96
C CYS A 25 -16.32 20.93 0.98
N GLY A 26 -17.34 21.57 0.33
CA GLY A 26 -18.69 21.02 0.23
C GLY A 26 -19.37 20.77 1.58
N GLY A 27 -19.14 21.63 2.57
CA GLY A 27 -19.64 21.48 3.93
C GLY A 27 -18.62 20.90 4.91
N ASN A 28 -17.66 20.07 4.48
CA ASN A 28 -16.66 19.48 5.39
C ASN A 28 -15.83 20.54 6.17
N ILE A 29 -15.70 21.74 5.64
CA ILE A 29 -15.07 22.87 6.31
C ILE A 29 -16.12 23.88 6.71
N SER A 30 -16.96 24.37 5.78
CA SER A 30 -17.88 25.49 6.01
C SER A 30 -18.98 25.23 7.03
N ASP A 31 -19.32 23.95 7.34
CA ASP A 31 -20.31 23.62 8.37
C ASP A 31 -19.76 23.90 9.78
N TYR A 32 -18.44 23.85 9.97
CA TYR A 32 -17.77 23.98 11.28
C TYR A 32 -16.84 25.19 11.38
N VAL A 33 -16.44 25.78 10.26
CA VAL A 33 -15.58 26.98 10.16
C VAL A 33 -16.30 28.01 9.31
N SER A 34 -16.46 29.23 9.83
CA SER A 34 -16.98 30.36 9.03
C SER A 34 -15.88 30.81 8.06
N VAL A 35 -15.95 30.33 6.82
CA VAL A 35 -14.92 30.63 5.80
C VAL A 35 -14.89 32.10 5.41
N ASP A 36 -16.05 32.78 5.46
CA ASP A 36 -16.16 34.23 5.19
C ASP A 36 -15.50 35.05 6.31
N ASP A 37 -15.65 34.63 7.58
CA ASP A 37 -14.98 35.30 8.70
C ASP A 37 -13.46 35.08 8.65
N VAL A 38 -13.00 33.90 8.18
CA VAL A 38 -11.57 33.67 7.94
C VAL A 38 -11.05 34.62 6.87
N VAL A 39 -11.75 34.78 5.73
CA VAL A 39 -11.38 35.74 4.68
C VAL A 39 -11.36 37.16 5.24
N ALA A 40 -12.41 37.60 5.97
CA ALA A 40 -12.49 38.92 6.58
C ALA A 40 -11.33 39.19 7.56
N ALA A 41 -10.89 38.15 8.29
CA ALA A 41 -9.81 38.27 9.27
C ALA A 41 -8.41 38.41 8.62
N VAL A 42 -8.24 38.02 7.36
CA VAL A 42 -6.91 37.96 6.72
C VAL A 42 -6.77 38.80 5.45
N GLN A 43 -7.85 39.41 4.94
CA GLN A 43 -7.82 40.17 3.68
C GLN A 43 -6.96 41.43 3.75
N ASP A 44 -6.79 41.99 4.95
CA ASP A 44 -6.02 43.21 5.18
C ASP A 44 -4.58 42.91 5.69
N GLU A 45 -4.18 41.65 5.72
CA GLU A 45 -2.82 41.27 6.09
C GLU A 45 -1.78 41.79 5.09
N PRO A 46 -0.58 42.15 5.56
CA PRO A 46 0.46 42.68 4.70
C PRO A 46 0.76 41.80 3.48
N GLY A 47 0.67 42.37 2.29
CA GLY A 47 0.93 41.67 1.03
C GLY A 47 -0.29 40.96 0.43
N VAL A 48 -1.40 40.83 1.12
CA VAL A 48 -2.63 40.24 0.57
C VAL A 48 -3.27 41.20 -0.43
N VAL A 49 -3.41 40.73 -1.67
CA VAL A 49 -4.01 41.50 -2.79
C VAL A 49 -5.43 41.04 -3.06
N VAL A 50 -5.71 39.75 -2.81
CA VAL A 50 -7.02 39.15 -2.98
C VAL A 50 -7.21 38.05 -1.94
N ALA A 51 -8.39 38.03 -1.32
CA ALA A 51 -8.82 36.94 -0.45
C ALA A 51 -10.25 36.53 -0.82
N ARG A 52 -10.48 35.23 -1.08
CA ARG A 52 -11.79 34.72 -1.55
C ARG A 52 -12.14 33.39 -0.90
N THR A 53 -13.44 33.13 -0.81
CA THR A 53 -13.97 31.79 -0.51
C THR A 53 -14.27 31.03 -1.81
N ALA A 54 -14.19 29.70 -1.75
CA ALA A 54 -14.63 28.82 -2.82
C ALA A 54 -15.24 27.54 -2.25
N MET A 55 -16.26 27.00 -2.92
CA MET A 55 -16.87 25.74 -2.51
C MET A 55 -15.86 24.58 -2.55
N PHE A 56 -15.08 24.48 -3.63
CA PHE A 56 -14.04 23.49 -3.84
C PHE A 56 -12.85 24.13 -4.56
N THR A 57 -11.82 24.51 -3.82
CA THR A 57 -10.60 25.10 -4.41
C THR A 57 -9.88 24.14 -5.38
N CYS A 58 -10.06 22.82 -5.21
CA CYS A 58 -9.48 21.81 -6.07
C CYS A 58 -10.27 21.52 -7.36
N SER A 59 -11.46 22.12 -7.55
CA SER A 59 -12.23 21.98 -8.79
C SER A 59 -11.58 22.76 -9.96
N ASP A 60 -11.73 22.26 -11.18
CA ASP A 60 -11.17 22.90 -12.37
C ASP A 60 -11.67 24.35 -12.54
N ALA A 61 -12.94 24.62 -12.22
CA ALA A 61 -13.52 25.95 -12.30
C ALA A 61 -12.80 26.93 -11.36
N THR A 62 -12.64 26.56 -10.08
CA THR A 62 -11.94 27.43 -9.12
C THR A 62 -10.45 27.51 -9.41
N GLN A 63 -9.80 26.43 -9.87
CA GLN A 63 -8.41 26.52 -10.32
C GLN A 63 -8.25 27.55 -11.44
N GLN A 64 -9.21 27.62 -12.39
CA GLN A 64 -9.16 28.62 -13.45
C GLN A 64 -9.34 30.06 -12.91
N GLU A 65 -10.21 30.26 -11.91
CA GLU A 65 -10.34 31.57 -11.24
C GLU A 65 -9.03 31.97 -10.54
N ILE A 66 -8.36 31.04 -9.86
CA ILE A 66 -7.07 31.30 -9.22
C ILE A 66 -5.99 31.63 -10.27
N ILE A 67 -5.96 30.90 -11.39
CA ILE A 67 -5.04 31.18 -12.51
C ILE A 67 -5.26 32.61 -13.04
N ASN A 68 -6.51 33.03 -13.25
CA ASN A 68 -6.85 34.35 -13.70
C ASN A 68 -6.40 35.44 -12.69
N ASP A 69 -6.65 35.22 -11.40
CA ASP A 69 -6.18 36.15 -10.34
C ASP A 69 -4.64 36.28 -10.32
N ILE A 70 -3.91 35.16 -10.47
CA ILE A 70 -2.44 35.16 -10.54
C ILE A 70 -1.96 36.05 -11.68
N GLN A 71 -2.55 35.86 -12.86
CA GLN A 71 -2.15 36.58 -14.09
C GLN A 71 -2.59 38.04 -14.09
N GLU A 72 -3.87 38.33 -13.79
CA GLU A 72 -4.43 39.67 -13.84
C GLU A 72 -3.91 40.57 -12.72
N ARG A 73 -3.65 39.98 -11.55
CA ARG A 73 -3.19 40.73 -10.37
C ARG A 73 -1.69 40.66 -10.17
N ASN A 74 -0.94 39.96 -11.01
CA ASN A 74 0.49 39.73 -10.89
C ASN A 74 0.84 39.25 -9.47
N LEU A 75 0.27 38.10 -9.05
CA LEU A 75 0.55 37.56 -7.74
C LEU A 75 1.91 36.84 -7.72
N ASP A 76 2.69 37.09 -6.67
CA ASP A 76 4.01 36.49 -6.43
C ASP A 76 3.94 35.24 -5.54
N GLY A 77 2.75 34.94 -4.98
CA GLY A 77 2.52 33.79 -4.15
C GLY A 77 1.06 33.56 -3.84
N ILE A 78 0.70 32.34 -3.50
CA ILE A 78 -0.68 31.98 -3.13
C ILE A 78 -0.74 31.13 -1.86
N VAL A 79 -1.80 31.36 -1.08
CA VAL A 79 -2.18 30.56 0.08
C VAL A 79 -3.52 29.87 -0.21
N VAL A 80 -3.57 28.56 -0.15
CA VAL A 80 -4.81 27.78 -0.27
C VAL A 80 -5.13 27.14 1.07
N ALA A 81 -6.12 27.68 1.76
CA ALA A 81 -6.62 27.14 3.02
C ALA A 81 -7.72 26.11 2.74
N SER A 82 -7.40 24.82 2.92
CA SER A 82 -8.26 23.71 2.50
C SER A 82 -8.02 22.44 3.32
N CYS A 83 -8.13 21.28 2.71
CA CYS A 83 -7.77 19.96 3.27
C CYS A 83 -6.25 19.79 3.42
N SER A 84 -5.83 18.63 3.94
CA SER A 84 -4.42 18.28 4.12
C SER A 84 -3.61 18.41 2.81
N PRO A 85 -2.38 18.95 2.87
CA PRO A 85 -1.45 18.98 1.74
C PRO A 85 -1.21 17.61 1.09
N LYS A 86 -1.29 16.52 1.87
CA LYS A 86 -1.17 15.14 1.37
C LYS A 86 -2.14 14.79 0.24
N LEU A 87 -3.27 15.52 0.13
CA LEU A 87 -4.30 15.23 -0.87
C LEU A 87 -4.06 15.97 -2.19
N HIS A 88 -3.83 17.27 -2.14
CA HIS A 88 -3.91 18.12 -3.32
C HIS A 88 -2.69 19.03 -3.56
N THR A 89 -1.55 18.81 -2.88
CA THR A 89 -0.32 19.58 -3.16
C THR A 89 0.05 19.53 -4.64
N PHE A 90 0.01 18.33 -5.25
CA PHE A 90 0.29 18.16 -6.67
C PHE A 90 -0.67 18.97 -7.55
N THR A 91 -1.99 18.91 -7.25
CA THR A 91 -3.02 19.64 -7.99
C THR A 91 -2.74 21.14 -8.03
N PHE A 92 -2.43 21.74 -6.88
CA PHE A 92 -2.19 23.18 -6.79
C PHE A 92 -0.82 23.60 -7.33
N ARG A 93 0.21 22.77 -7.19
CA ARG A 93 1.51 23.02 -7.82
C ARG A 93 1.41 23.00 -9.35
N GLU A 94 0.68 22.05 -9.93
CA GLU A 94 0.44 22.01 -11.38
C GLU A 94 -0.44 23.19 -11.86
N MET A 95 -1.42 23.60 -11.04
CA MET A 95 -2.19 24.82 -11.29
C MET A 95 -1.29 26.07 -11.31
N SER A 96 -0.37 26.21 -10.32
CA SER A 96 0.60 27.32 -10.26
C SER A 96 1.50 27.36 -11.49
N LYS A 97 2.03 26.21 -11.94
CA LYS A 97 2.80 26.10 -13.19
C LYS A 97 2.01 26.58 -14.40
N ARG A 98 0.73 26.19 -14.52
CA ARG A 98 -0.15 26.66 -15.62
C ARG A 98 -0.40 28.16 -15.59
N ALA A 99 -0.38 28.76 -14.39
CA ALA A 99 -0.53 30.19 -14.22
C ALA A 99 0.76 30.97 -14.50
N GLY A 100 1.91 30.31 -14.62
CA GLY A 100 3.24 30.95 -14.73
C GLY A 100 3.86 31.30 -13.37
N LEU A 101 3.26 30.84 -12.25
CA LEU A 101 3.79 31.01 -10.91
C LEU A 101 4.69 29.81 -10.56
N ASN A 102 5.83 30.06 -9.92
CA ASN A 102 6.67 28.98 -9.43
C ASN A 102 5.90 28.10 -8.43
N PRO A 103 5.87 26.75 -8.59
CA PRO A 103 5.04 25.85 -7.78
C PRO A 103 5.44 25.80 -6.29
N TYR A 104 6.56 26.38 -5.92
CA TYR A 104 7.03 26.45 -4.53
C TYR A 104 6.74 27.80 -3.86
N GLU A 105 6.19 28.76 -4.61
CA GLU A 105 5.61 30.01 -4.09
C GLU A 105 4.14 29.84 -3.67
N TYR A 106 3.73 28.62 -3.50
CA TYR A 106 2.43 28.19 -3.02
C TYR A 106 2.53 27.61 -1.59
N THR A 107 1.59 28.01 -0.72
CA THR A 107 1.42 27.46 0.63
C THR A 107 0.03 26.86 0.80
N GLN A 108 -0.07 25.59 1.20
CA GLN A 108 -1.34 24.96 1.59
C GLN A 108 -1.49 24.94 3.10
N VAL A 109 -2.60 25.51 3.59
CA VAL A 109 -2.97 25.57 5.00
C VAL A 109 -4.08 24.56 5.28
N ASN A 110 -3.83 23.64 6.21
CA ASN A 110 -4.81 22.62 6.57
C ASN A 110 -5.82 23.16 7.60
N ILE A 111 -7.02 23.51 7.12
CA ILE A 111 -8.13 23.94 7.96
C ILE A 111 -9.27 22.93 8.07
N ARG A 112 -9.16 21.77 7.39
CA ARG A 112 -10.13 20.68 7.50
C ARG A 112 -9.77 19.75 8.65
N GLU A 113 -8.68 19.03 8.56
CA GLU A 113 -8.24 18.06 9.57
C GLU A 113 -7.79 18.76 10.86
N GLN A 114 -7.20 19.96 10.77
CA GLN A 114 -6.68 20.69 11.92
C GLN A 114 -7.70 21.63 12.58
N CYS A 115 -8.81 21.96 11.93
CA CYS A 115 -9.85 22.85 12.46
C CYS A 115 -11.22 22.20 12.44
N SER A 116 -11.86 22.05 11.26
CA SER A 116 -13.26 21.65 11.17
C SER A 116 -13.53 20.26 11.74
N TRP A 117 -12.66 19.28 11.51
CA TRP A 117 -12.86 17.91 11.99
C TRP A 117 -12.48 17.71 13.46
N THR A 118 -11.60 18.56 14.00
CA THR A 118 -11.15 18.46 15.41
C THR A 118 -11.94 19.33 16.35
N HIS A 119 -12.76 20.26 15.86
CA HIS A 119 -13.53 21.21 16.64
C HIS A 119 -14.97 21.33 16.12
N THR A 120 -15.67 20.20 16.01
CA THR A 120 -17.05 20.14 15.48
C THR A 120 -18.08 20.76 16.41
N ASP A 121 -17.76 20.93 17.67
CA ASP A 121 -18.58 21.45 18.74
C ASP A 121 -18.30 22.94 19.09
N ASP A 122 -17.23 23.52 18.53
CA ASP A 122 -16.84 24.92 18.76
C ASP A 122 -16.51 25.63 17.44
N ARG A 123 -17.54 26.08 16.74
CA ARG A 123 -17.40 26.80 15.46
C ARG A 123 -16.59 28.09 15.57
N ALA A 124 -16.76 28.83 16.66
CA ALA A 124 -16.05 30.10 16.85
C ALA A 124 -14.55 29.86 17.10
N GLY A 125 -14.21 28.92 17.97
CA GLY A 125 -12.83 28.52 18.21
C GLY A 125 -12.16 27.89 16.97
N ALA A 126 -12.89 27.05 16.21
CA ALA A 126 -12.42 26.49 14.94
C ALA A 126 -12.13 27.59 13.90
N THR A 127 -13.01 28.59 13.79
CA THR A 127 -12.83 29.72 12.87
C THR A 127 -11.64 30.59 13.27
N GLY A 128 -11.50 30.93 14.55
CA GLY A 128 -10.36 31.67 15.06
C GLY A 128 -9.03 30.95 14.88
N LYS A 129 -9.01 29.61 15.08
CA LYS A 129 -7.84 28.77 14.80
C LYS A 129 -7.50 28.75 13.31
N ALA A 130 -8.51 28.63 12.44
CA ALA A 130 -8.32 28.65 10.98
C ALA A 130 -7.71 29.97 10.52
N ALA A 131 -8.22 31.12 11.01
CA ALA A 131 -7.67 32.44 10.69
C ALA A 131 -6.18 32.57 11.09
N ARG A 132 -5.81 32.11 12.30
CA ARG A 132 -4.39 32.12 12.73
C ARG A 132 -3.51 31.23 11.85
N LEU A 133 -3.98 30.03 11.48
CA LEU A 133 -3.24 29.15 10.58
C LEU A 133 -3.06 29.78 9.18
N VAL A 134 -4.08 30.48 8.67
CA VAL A 134 -3.99 31.18 7.38
C VAL A 134 -3.00 32.35 7.46
N ARG A 135 -2.98 33.12 8.56
CA ARG A 135 -1.96 34.16 8.82
C ARG A 135 -0.54 33.59 8.80
N ALA A 136 -0.34 32.47 9.48
CA ALA A 136 0.95 31.78 9.43
C ALA A 136 1.33 31.38 7.99
N GLY A 137 0.35 30.91 7.21
CA GLY A 137 0.53 30.62 5.78
C GLY A 137 0.90 31.86 4.96
N ILE A 138 0.26 32.99 5.21
CA ILE A 138 0.55 34.28 4.56
C ILE A 138 1.97 34.73 4.92
N ALA A 139 2.33 34.73 6.20
CA ALA A 139 3.65 35.11 6.68
C ALA A 139 4.77 34.25 6.05
N ARG A 140 4.56 32.93 5.95
CA ARG A 140 5.46 32.03 5.24
C ARG A 140 5.57 32.39 3.76
N THR A 141 4.42 32.59 3.08
CA THR A 141 4.38 32.86 1.65
C THR A 141 5.08 34.17 1.32
N GLY A 142 5.05 35.14 2.23
CA GLY A 142 5.81 36.40 2.10
C GLY A 142 7.34 36.19 2.03
N LEU A 143 7.83 35.06 2.50
CA LEU A 143 9.26 34.71 2.53
C LEU A 143 9.60 33.50 1.62
N THR A 144 8.68 33.04 0.78
CA THR A 144 8.99 31.98 -0.18
C THR A 144 9.88 32.51 -1.31
N GLU A 145 10.72 31.63 -1.81
CA GLU A 145 11.56 31.90 -2.99
C GLU A 145 11.23 30.89 -4.08
N PRO A 146 11.40 31.26 -5.36
CA PRO A 146 11.23 30.32 -6.46
C PRO A 146 12.28 29.21 -6.34
N LEU A 147 11.86 27.97 -6.36
CA LEU A 147 12.72 26.82 -6.30
C LEU A 147 12.60 26.00 -7.59
N GLU A 148 13.73 25.46 -8.05
CA GLU A 148 13.78 24.57 -9.21
C GLU A 148 13.81 23.11 -8.76
N PRO A 149 13.01 22.23 -9.37
CA PRO A 149 13.06 20.79 -9.10
C PRO A 149 14.47 20.22 -9.25
N VAL A 150 14.80 19.27 -8.40
CA VAL A 150 16.06 18.52 -8.56
C VAL A 150 15.87 17.50 -9.68
N VAL A 151 16.53 17.72 -10.81
CA VAL A 151 16.47 16.82 -11.96
C VAL A 151 17.53 15.71 -11.81
N VAL A 152 17.09 14.46 -11.86
CA VAL A 152 17.96 13.27 -11.78
C VAL A 152 17.76 12.44 -13.04
N GLU A 153 18.82 12.13 -13.76
CA GLU A 153 18.76 11.16 -14.86
C GLU A 153 18.34 9.79 -14.34
N THR A 154 17.56 9.05 -15.15
CA THR A 154 17.05 7.74 -14.73
C THR A 154 17.50 6.62 -15.64
N ILE A 155 17.93 5.51 -15.02
CA ILE A 155 18.29 4.29 -15.73
C ILE A 155 17.01 3.54 -16.15
N PRO A 156 16.81 3.19 -17.44
CA PRO A 156 15.59 2.54 -17.92
C PRO A 156 15.57 1.02 -17.61
N LYS A 157 15.85 0.68 -16.35
CA LYS A 157 15.87 -0.69 -15.82
C LYS A 157 15.03 -0.74 -14.54
N VAL A 158 14.37 -1.86 -14.28
CA VAL A 158 13.50 -2.07 -13.12
C VAL A 158 13.82 -3.40 -12.45
N VAL A 159 13.94 -3.39 -11.13
CA VAL A 159 13.96 -4.63 -10.35
C VAL A 159 12.53 -4.92 -9.87
N VAL A 160 12.02 -6.12 -10.17
CA VAL A 160 10.72 -6.63 -9.70
C VAL A 160 10.99 -7.74 -8.70
N ILE A 161 10.54 -7.57 -7.45
CA ILE A 161 10.76 -8.48 -6.33
C ILE A 161 9.50 -9.30 -6.07
N GLY A 162 9.56 -10.59 -6.33
CA GLY A 162 8.45 -11.55 -6.24
C GLY A 162 7.92 -11.98 -7.60
N GLY A 163 8.06 -13.27 -7.91
CA GLY A 163 7.63 -13.91 -9.14
C GLY A 163 6.21 -14.49 -9.10
N GLY A 164 5.34 -14.00 -8.19
CA GLY A 164 3.92 -14.32 -8.21
C GLY A 164 3.18 -13.64 -9.35
N ILE A 165 1.86 -13.89 -9.48
CA ILE A 165 1.06 -13.41 -10.63
C ILE A 165 1.13 -11.87 -10.84
N ALA A 166 1.22 -11.09 -9.76
CA ALA A 166 1.35 -9.63 -9.83
C ALA A 166 2.72 -9.23 -10.39
N GLY A 167 3.81 -9.80 -9.84
CA GLY A 167 5.18 -9.50 -10.28
C GLY A 167 5.46 -10.00 -11.68
N MET A 168 5.01 -11.21 -12.04
CA MET A 168 5.12 -11.72 -13.42
C MET A 168 4.44 -10.80 -14.44
N ARG A 169 3.23 -10.31 -14.11
CA ARG A 169 2.51 -9.41 -15.02
C ARG A 169 3.14 -8.01 -15.04
N ALA A 170 3.66 -7.53 -13.91
CA ALA A 170 4.40 -6.28 -13.85
C ALA A 170 5.70 -6.36 -14.69
N ALA A 171 6.49 -7.42 -14.50
CA ALA A 171 7.72 -7.64 -15.27
C ALA A 171 7.47 -7.67 -16.78
N LEU A 172 6.46 -8.43 -17.21
CA LEU A 172 6.09 -8.49 -18.62
C LEU A 172 5.60 -7.14 -19.15
N GLY A 173 4.76 -6.41 -18.37
CA GLY A 173 4.26 -5.09 -18.76
C GLY A 173 5.38 -4.05 -18.93
N LEU A 174 6.33 -4.02 -18.00
CA LEU A 174 7.50 -3.13 -18.08
C LEU A 174 8.38 -3.45 -19.31
N ALA A 175 8.59 -4.72 -19.58
CA ALA A 175 9.39 -5.15 -20.72
C ALA A 175 8.71 -4.88 -22.07
N GLU A 176 7.39 -5.09 -22.16
CA GLU A 176 6.56 -4.79 -23.35
C GLU A 176 6.62 -3.32 -23.75
N ILE A 177 6.74 -2.40 -22.76
CA ILE A 177 6.90 -0.96 -23.03
C ILE A 177 8.36 -0.53 -23.21
N GLY A 178 9.31 -1.48 -23.23
CA GLY A 178 10.70 -1.26 -23.62
C GLY A 178 11.69 -1.01 -22.48
N LEU A 179 11.32 -1.24 -21.21
CA LEU A 179 12.24 -1.19 -20.08
C LEU A 179 12.94 -2.54 -19.89
N ALA A 180 14.18 -2.54 -19.41
CA ALA A 180 14.85 -3.76 -18.97
C ALA A 180 14.38 -4.15 -17.56
N VAL A 181 14.19 -5.45 -17.31
CA VAL A 181 13.61 -5.94 -16.05
C VAL A 181 14.47 -7.04 -15.46
N PHE A 182 14.75 -6.93 -14.17
CA PHE A 182 15.32 -7.99 -13.34
C PHE A 182 14.20 -8.54 -12.45
N LEU A 183 13.70 -9.73 -12.74
CA LEU A 183 12.68 -10.39 -11.93
C LEU A 183 13.37 -11.31 -10.92
N VAL A 184 13.19 -11.00 -9.62
CA VAL A 184 13.83 -11.73 -8.51
C VAL A 184 12.74 -12.50 -7.75
N GLU A 185 12.89 -13.84 -7.70
CA GLU A 185 11.99 -14.74 -6.98
C GLU A 185 12.79 -15.58 -5.99
N LYS A 186 12.26 -15.64 -4.75
CA LYS A 186 12.92 -16.41 -3.69
C LYS A 186 12.74 -17.92 -3.83
N GLU A 187 11.67 -18.38 -4.47
CA GLU A 187 11.46 -19.79 -4.74
C GLU A 187 12.18 -20.22 -6.04
N THR A 188 12.30 -21.52 -6.23
CA THR A 188 12.92 -22.08 -7.44
C THR A 188 12.06 -21.94 -8.69
N GLU A 189 10.75 -21.68 -8.50
CA GLU A 189 9.75 -21.60 -9.55
C GLU A 189 8.95 -20.30 -9.47
N LEU A 190 8.48 -19.81 -10.63
CA LEU A 190 7.59 -18.66 -10.71
C LEU A 190 6.12 -19.05 -10.49
N GLY A 191 5.27 -18.06 -10.22
CA GLY A 191 3.82 -18.19 -10.17
C GLY A 191 3.20 -18.04 -8.78
N GLY A 192 3.97 -18.24 -7.71
CA GLY A 192 3.49 -18.14 -6.32
C GLY A 192 2.27 -19.03 -6.07
N TRP A 193 1.28 -18.55 -5.32
CA TRP A 193 0.08 -19.33 -4.99
C TRP A 193 -0.69 -19.84 -6.22
N VAL A 194 -0.72 -19.08 -7.33
CA VAL A 194 -1.48 -19.42 -8.54
C VAL A 194 -0.93 -20.66 -9.23
N ALA A 195 0.36 -20.91 -9.16
CA ALA A 195 0.99 -22.13 -9.71
C ALA A 195 0.48 -23.43 -9.04
N GLY A 196 0.01 -23.33 -7.79
CA GLY A 196 -0.53 -24.46 -7.06
C GLY A 196 -1.96 -24.87 -7.42
N PHE A 197 -2.72 -24.04 -8.16
CA PHE A 197 -4.15 -24.25 -8.40
C PHE A 197 -4.46 -24.65 -9.85
N ALA A 198 -5.32 -25.65 -10.01
CA ALA A 198 -5.86 -26.01 -11.31
C ALA A 198 -6.96 -25.01 -11.71
N GLU A 199 -8.09 -25.05 -11.06
CA GLU A 199 -9.23 -24.19 -11.36
C GLU A 199 -9.34 -23.06 -10.33
N MET A 200 -9.31 -21.80 -10.80
CA MET A 200 -9.43 -20.62 -9.94
C MET A 200 -10.80 -19.97 -9.99
N TYR A 201 -11.26 -19.47 -8.85
CA TYR A 201 -12.44 -18.61 -8.83
C TYR A 201 -12.12 -17.25 -9.48
N PRO A 202 -13.13 -16.50 -9.91
CA PRO A 202 -14.53 -16.88 -9.99
C PRO A 202 -14.91 -17.56 -11.32
N HIS A 203 -14.00 -17.68 -12.26
CA HIS A 203 -14.32 -17.99 -13.66
C HIS A 203 -13.80 -19.35 -14.13
N GLY A 204 -13.39 -20.22 -13.21
CA GLY A 204 -12.88 -21.55 -13.55
C GLY A 204 -11.64 -21.55 -14.43
N LYS A 205 -10.83 -20.50 -14.39
CA LYS A 205 -9.60 -20.42 -15.21
C LYS A 205 -8.52 -21.33 -14.63
N ASP A 206 -7.85 -22.06 -15.51
CA ASP A 206 -6.69 -22.88 -15.16
C ASP A 206 -5.51 -22.01 -14.70
N GLY A 207 -5.19 -22.07 -13.39
CA GLY A 207 -4.12 -21.29 -12.77
C GLY A 207 -2.73 -21.75 -13.21
N ARG A 208 -2.49 -23.07 -13.22
CA ARG A 208 -1.21 -23.63 -13.63
C ARG A 208 -0.89 -23.29 -15.09
N GLY A 209 -1.86 -23.51 -15.99
CA GLY A 209 -1.69 -23.17 -17.38
C GLY A 209 -1.53 -21.66 -17.64
N LEU A 210 -2.14 -20.82 -16.80
CA LEU A 210 -1.91 -19.36 -16.86
C LEU A 210 -0.47 -19.03 -16.49
N VAL A 211 0.05 -19.57 -15.39
CA VAL A 211 1.44 -19.36 -14.95
C VAL A 211 2.42 -19.86 -16.00
N THR A 212 2.24 -21.08 -16.52
CA THR A 212 3.12 -21.65 -17.57
C THR A 212 3.20 -20.74 -18.79
N ARG A 213 2.06 -20.25 -19.29
CA ARG A 213 2.03 -19.33 -20.44
C ARG A 213 2.71 -17.98 -20.15
N LEU A 214 2.57 -17.45 -18.93
CA LEU A 214 3.25 -16.21 -18.55
C LEU A 214 4.75 -16.42 -18.40
N GLU A 215 5.16 -17.52 -17.77
CA GLU A 215 6.56 -17.86 -17.58
C GLU A 215 7.27 -18.06 -18.94
N GLU A 216 6.66 -18.76 -19.88
CA GLU A 216 7.21 -18.89 -21.22
C GLU A 216 7.43 -17.54 -21.92
N LYS A 217 6.47 -16.62 -21.79
CA LYS A 217 6.61 -15.26 -22.33
C LYS A 217 7.74 -14.50 -21.66
N ILE A 218 7.84 -14.58 -20.33
CA ILE A 218 8.87 -13.90 -19.54
C ILE A 218 10.26 -14.42 -19.93
N ARG A 219 10.46 -15.74 -19.92
CA ARG A 219 11.77 -16.35 -20.21
C ARG A 219 12.23 -16.13 -21.66
N ARG A 220 11.30 -15.99 -22.60
CA ARG A 220 11.61 -15.66 -24.01
C ARG A 220 11.79 -14.17 -24.26
N HIS A 221 11.43 -13.30 -23.32
CA HIS A 221 11.47 -11.87 -23.55
C HIS A 221 12.91 -11.32 -23.40
N PRO A 222 13.49 -10.66 -24.44
CA PRO A 222 14.92 -10.28 -24.45
C PRO A 222 15.29 -9.20 -23.42
N ARG A 223 14.29 -8.53 -22.81
CA ARG A 223 14.48 -7.47 -21.81
C ARG A 223 14.24 -7.95 -20.39
N ILE A 224 13.94 -9.24 -20.17
CA ILE A 224 13.70 -9.77 -18.82
C ILE A 224 14.82 -10.75 -18.48
N THR A 225 15.49 -10.48 -17.36
CA THR A 225 16.39 -11.42 -16.71
C THR A 225 15.70 -11.95 -15.45
N VAL A 226 15.60 -13.27 -15.33
CA VAL A 226 14.94 -13.93 -14.21
C VAL A 226 15.99 -14.52 -13.28
N PHE A 227 15.89 -14.20 -12.01
CA PHE A 227 16.64 -14.80 -10.91
C PHE A 227 15.66 -15.57 -10.02
N THR A 228 15.75 -16.89 -9.99
CA THR A 228 15.04 -17.75 -9.04
C THR A 228 16.00 -18.22 -7.96
N ASP A 229 15.48 -18.72 -6.83
CA ASP A 229 16.28 -19.02 -5.64
C ASP A 229 17.15 -17.81 -5.24
N ALA A 230 16.57 -16.60 -5.32
CA ALA A 230 17.29 -15.34 -5.23
C ALA A 230 16.55 -14.31 -4.37
N GLU A 231 17.30 -13.49 -3.64
CA GLU A 231 16.78 -12.46 -2.74
C GLU A 231 17.53 -11.14 -2.90
N VAL A 232 16.81 -10.02 -2.73
CA VAL A 232 17.41 -8.71 -2.61
C VAL A 232 17.93 -8.53 -1.20
N VAL A 233 19.26 -8.31 -1.07
CA VAL A 233 19.94 -8.21 0.21
C VAL A 233 20.56 -6.85 0.48
N GLY A 234 20.55 -5.94 -0.48
CA GLY A 234 21.07 -4.59 -0.32
C GLY A 234 20.54 -3.63 -1.35
N LYS A 235 20.47 -2.36 -1.00
CA LYS A 235 20.13 -1.26 -1.90
C LYS A 235 20.96 -0.04 -1.51
N SER A 236 21.61 0.59 -2.49
CA SER A 236 22.28 1.89 -2.38
C SER A 236 21.82 2.82 -3.50
N GLY A 237 22.34 4.04 -3.54
CA GLY A 237 21.96 5.05 -4.51
C GLY A 237 20.63 5.73 -4.20
N SER A 238 20.17 6.53 -5.16
CA SER A 238 18.95 7.34 -5.06
C SER A 238 17.97 7.02 -6.15
N PHE A 239 16.77 7.62 -6.09
CA PHE A 239 15.77 7.48 -7.14
C PHE A 239 16.33 7.74 -8.53
N GLY A 240 16.01 6.88 -9.46
CA GLY A 240 16.53 6.91 -10.83
C GLY A 240 17.82 6.10 -11.03
N ASN A 241 18.63 5.93 -9.97
CA ASN A 241 19.96 5.31 -10.02
C ASN A 241 20.22 4.46 -8.78
N TYR A 242 19.40 3.44 -8.56
CA TYR A 242 19.62 2.46 -7.51
C TYR A 242 20.65 1.42 -7.94
N GLU A 243 21.50 1.02 -7.00
CA GLU A 243 22.27 -0.21 -7.06
C GLU A 243 21.61 -1.22 -6.15
N VAL A 244 21.20 -2.36 -6.69
CA VAL A 244 20.47 -3.41 -5.96
C VAL A 244 21.32 -4.66 -5.93
N ASN A 245 21.61 -5.14 -4.73
CA ASN A 245 22.38 -6.37 -4.50
C ASN A 245 21.42 -7.56 -4.42
N ILE A 246 21.61 -8.52 -5.32
CA ILE A 246 20.83 -9.74 -5.43
C ILE A 246 21.72 -10.92 -5.05
N ARG A 247 21.35 -11.64 -4.00
CA ARG A 247 22.00 -12.88 -3.61
C ARG A 247 21.28 -14.04 -4.32
N VAL A 248 22.02 -14.86 -5.06
CA VAL A 248 21.53 -16.05 -5.75
C VAL A 248 22.02 -17.30 -5.00
N GLY A 249 21.13 -18.25 -4.80
CA GLY A 249 21.36 -19.44 -3.97
C GLY A 249 20.97 -19.20 -2.51
N ARG A 250 20.54 -20.26 -1.83
CA ARG A 250 20.18 -20.23 -0.39
C ARG A 250 21.08 -21.16 0.42
N GLU A 251 21.40 -20.73 1.65
CA GLU A 251 21.85 -21.67 2.68
C GLU A 251 20.67 -22.58 3.04
N ARG A 252 20.74 -23.88 2.70
CA ARG A 252 19.76 -24.87 3.15
C ARG A 252 20.22 -25.44 4.49
N PRO A 253 19.46 -25.26 5.59
CA PRO A 253 19.83 -25.75 6.92
C PRO A 253 19.96 -27.28 7.01
N GLU A 254 19.44 -28.04 6.05
CA GLU A 254 19.37 -29.51 6.08
C GLU A 254 20.31 -30.23 5.11
N ALA A 255 21.22 -29.51 4.43
CA ALA A 255 22.18 -30.15 3.52
C ALA A 255 23.29 -30.86 4.33
N THR A 256 23.04 -32.09 4.68
CA THR A 256 24.12 -33.05 5.03
C THR A 256 24.94 -33.29 3.77
N VAL A 257 26.23 -32.92 3.84
CA VAL A 257 27.33 -33.26 2.94
C VAL A 257 27.47 -32.46 1.62
N ARG A 258 28.42 -31.50 1.65
CA ARG A 258 29.33 -31.12 0.56
C ARG A 258 28.74 -30.90 -0.85
N GLU A 259 27.84 -29.93 -1.00
CA GLU A 259 27.83 -29.10 -2.19
C GLU A 259 28.10 -27.67 -1.73
N THR A 260 29.26 -27.16 -2.07
CA THR A 260 29.61 -25.73 -1.90
C THR A 260 28.77 -24.95 -2.92
N ASN A 261 27.50 -24.68 -2.60
CA ASN A 261 26.73 -23.67 -3.29
C ASN A 261 27.37 -22.32 -2.91
N SER A 262 28.21 -21.81 -3.81
CA SER A 262 28.74 -20.46 -3.68
C SER A 262 27.55 -19.51 -3.73
N LEU A 263 27.25 -18.87 -2.60
CA LEU A 263 26.35 -17.72 -2.55
C LEU A 263 26.98 -16.62 -3.42
N GLU A 264 26.39 -16.34 -4.55
CA GLU A 264 26.85 -15.28 -5.44
C GLU A 264 25.99 -14.04 -5.19
N THR A 265 26.64 -12.91 -4.93
CA THR A 265 25.95 -11.62 -4.84
C THR A 265 26.25 -10.84 -6.11
N LEU A 266 25.19 -10.51 -6.84
CA LEU A 266 25.23 -9.71 -8.05
C LEU A 266 24.71 -8.31 -7.74
N THR A 267 25.38 -7.27 -8.26
CA THR A 267 24.89 -5.89 -8.21
C THR A 267 24.28 -5.51 -9.55
N VAL A 268 23.05 -5.05 -9.55
CA VAL A 268 22.36 -4.55 -10.74
C VAL A 268 21.94 -3.10 -10.53
N GLU A 269 22.03 -2.31 -11.60
CA GLU A 269 21.53 -0.93 -11.61
C GLU A 269 20.06 -0.90 -12.01
N ALA A 270 19.25 -0.07 -11.34
CA ALA A 270 17.84 0.11 -11.64
C ALA A 270 17.36 1.54 -11.38
N GLY A 271 16.52 2.07 -12.24
CA GLY A 271 15.86 3.36 -12.01
C GLY A 271 14.69 3.26 -11.03
N SER A 272 14.07 2.08 -10.89
CA SER A 272 12.99 1.85 -9.92
C SER A 272 12.93 0.40 -9.46
N ILE A 273 12.19 0.17 -8.37
CA ILE A 273 11.97 -1.14 -7.76
C ILE A 273 10.47 -1.35 -7.60
N VAL A 274 9.96 -2.53 -7.98
CA VAL A 274 8.56 -2.95 -7.79
C VAL A 274 8.53 -4.14 -6.84
N VAL A 275 7.88 -3.99 -5.70
CA VAL A 275 7.75 -5.04 -4.67
C VAL A 275 6.41 -5.74 -4.83
N ALA A 276 6.44 -7.07 -5.03
CA ALA A 276 5.29 -7.93 -5.29
C ALA A 276 5.40 -9.26 -4.52
N THR A 277 5.86 -9.23 -3.27
CA THR A 277 6.21 -10.42 -2.45
C THR A 277 5.01 -11.27 -2.05
N GLY A 278 3.78 -10.76 -2.22
CA GLY A 278 2.56 -11.53 -1.97
C GLY A 278 2.18 -11.62 -0.49
N PHE A 279 1.63 -12.77 -0.09
CA PHE A 279 1.06 -13.03 1.24
C PHE A 279 1.29 -14.48 1.65
N ASP A 280 1.09 -14.79 2.92
CA ASP A 280 0.98 -16.14 3.42
C ASP A 280 -0.45 -16.47 3.87
N SER A 281 -0.84 -17.75 3.77
CA SER A 281 -2.12 -18.21 4.34
C SER A 281 -1.98 -18.29 5.86
N TYR A 282 -3.01 -17.82 6.57
CA TYR A 282 -3.03 -17.99 8.02
C TYR A 282 -2.83 -19.45 8.40
N ALA A 283 -1.90 -19.70 9.29
CA ALA A 283 -1.65 -21.02 9.88
C ALA A 283 -2.40 -21.10 11.21
N PRO A 284 -3.49 -21.90 11.32
CA PRO A 284 -4.22 -22.03 12.56
C PRO A 284 -3.34 -22.64 13.66
N GLN A 285 -3.58 -22.25 14.90
CA GLN A 285 -2.90 -22.86 16.04
C GLN A 285 -3.42 -24.29 16.28
N ALA A 286 -2.60 -25.14 16.89
CA ALA A 286 -3.01 -26.48 17.24
C ALA A 286 -4.27 -26.43 18.14
N GLY A 287 -5.33 -27.14 17.74
CA GLY A 287 -6.63 -27.12 18.41
C GLY A 287 -7.59 -26.00 18.00
N GLU A 288 -7.13 -24.95 17.33
CA GLU A 288 -8.00 -23.89 16.82
C GLU A 288 -9.01 -24.47 15.81
N PHE A 289 -10.32 -24.41 16.13
CA PHE A 289 -11.38 -25.09 15.36
C PHE A 289 -11.06 -26.56 15.05
N GLY A 290 -10.38 -27.26 15.97
CA GLY A 290 -9.99 -28.67 15.81
C GLY A 290 -8.80 -28.88 14.86
N TYR A 291 -8.05 -27.83 14.49
CA TYR A 291 -6.86 -27.98 13.65
C TYR A 291 -5.86 -28.96 14.26
N GLY A 292 -5.41 -29.92 13.46
CA GLY A 292 -4.60 -31.06 13.90
C GLY A 292 -5.39 -32.38 14.05
N LEU A 293 -6.73 -32.34 14.09
CA LEU A 293 -7.55 -33.54 13.99
C LEU A 293 -7.61 -34.07 12.55
N ASP A 294 -7.67 -35.41 12.40
CA ASP A 294 -7.83 -36.03 11.07
C ASP A 294 -9.15 -35.62 10.42
N GLY A 295 -9.08 -35.05 9.21
CA GLY A 295 -10.22 -34.49 8.46
C GLY A 295 -10.43 -32.99 8.64
N VAL A 296 -9.63 -32.27 9.43
CA VAL A 296 -9.63 -30.80 9.51
C VAL A 296 -8.54 -30.27 8.59
N LEU A 297 -8.93 -29.54 7.55
CA LEU A 297 -8.05 -29.02 6.50
C LEU A 297 -8.14 -27.49 6.40
N THR A 298 -7.04 -26.84 6.06
CA THR A 298 -7.09 -25.43 5.66
C THR A 298 -7.71 -25.28 4.26
N LEU A 299 -8.22 -24.10 3.94
CA LEU A 299 -8.79 -23.83 2.60
C LEU A 299 -7.81 -24.13 1.45
N PRO A 300 -6.51 -23.78 1.52
CA PRO A 300 -5.53 -24.18 0.50
C PRO A 300 -5.34 -25.70 0.39
N ASP A 301 -5.29 -26.42 1.52
CA ASP A 301 -5.12 -27.88 1.51
C ASP A 301 -6.36 -28.56 0.93
N PHE A 302 -7.53 -28.10 1.33
CA PHE A 302 -8.80 -28.57 0.76
C PHE A 302 -8.88 -28.30 -0.75
N LYS A 303 -8.44 -27.14 -1.21
CA LYS A 303 -8.37 -26.81 -2.64
C LYS A 303 -7.47 -27.80 -3.40
N ARG A 304 -6.29 -28.14 -2.85
CA ARG A 304 -5.40 -29.14 -3.45
C ARG A 304 -6.06 -30.52 -3.54
N LEU A 305 -6.79 -30.91 -2.49
CA LEU A 305 -7.57 -32.17 -2.46
C LEU A 305 -8.65 -32.17 -3.57
N VAL A 306 -9.41 -31.08 -3.69
CA VAL A 306 -10.43 -30.95 -4.75
C VAL A 306 -9.80 -30.98 -6.14
N ASP A 307 -8.69 -30.27 -6.36
CA ASP A 307 -8.01 -30.21 -7.65
C ASP A 307 -7.39 -31.55 -8.08
N SER A 308 -6.98 -32.37 -7.12
CA SER A 308 -6.40 -33.71 -7.39
C SER A 308 -7.44 -34.81 -7.60
N SER A 309 -8.72 -34.52 -7.37
CA SER A 309 -9.79 -35.52 -7.50
C SER A 309 -10.35 -35.51 -8.92
N ASP A 310 -10.35 -36.65 -9.61
CA ASP A 310 -10.91 -36.82 -10.96
C ASP A 310 -12.42 -37.16 -10.98
N GLY A 311 -13.04 -37.32 -9.80
CA GLY A 311 -14.44 -37.69 -9.62
C GLY A 311 -14.97 -37.30 -8.25
N PRO A 312 -15.95 -38.04 -7.70
CA PRO A 312 -16.48 -37.79 -6.37
C PRO A 312 -15.39 -37.73 -5.30
N LEU A 313 -15.48 -36.73 -4.40
CA LEU A 313 -14.45 -36.46 -3.40
C LEU A 313 -14.30 -37.65 -2.43
N SER A 314 -13.07 -38.06 -2.23
CA SER A 314 -12.70 -39.05 -1.22
C SER A 314 -11.54 -38.55 -0.37
N TYR A 315 -11.51 -38.97 0.90
CA TYR A 315 -10.43 -38.63 1.81
C TYR A 315 -9.91 -39.90 2.47
N HIS A 316 -8.63 -40.18 2.32
CA HIS A 316 -8.02 -41.48 2.71
C HIS A 316 -8.79 -42.71 2.22
N GLY A 317 -9.22 -42.69 0.95
CA GLY A 317 -9.97 -43.77 0.31
C GLY A 317 -11.43 -43.92 0.76
N THR A 318 -11.92 -43.06 1.66
CA THR A 318 -13.32 -43.05 2.12
C THR A 318 -14.09 -41.95 1.39
N PRO A 319 -15.26 -42.27 0.79
CA PRO A 319 -16.09 -41.24 0.15
C PRO A 319 -16.55 -40.17 1.15
N VAL A 320 -16.39 -38.90 0.79
CA VAL A 320 -16.85 -37.75 1.59
C VAL A 320 -18.33 -37.53 1.35
N ARG A 321 -19.12 -37.42 2.41
CA ARG A 321 -20.58 -37.20 2.37
C ARG A 321 -21.00 -35.86 3.00
N THR A 322 -20.22 -35.38 4.00
CA THR A 322 -20.53 -34.17 4.73
C THR A 322 -19.28 -33.31 4.91
N ILE A 323 -19.36 -32.05 4.49
CA ILE A 323 -18.30 -31.06 4.63
C ILE A 323 -18.84 -29.85 5.41
N VAL A 324 -18.09 -29.38 6.38
CA VAL A 324 -18.38 -28.15 7.13
C VAL A 324 -17.29 -27.12 6.87
N TYR A 325 -17.64 -25.95 6.39
CA TYR A 325 -16.75 -24.82 6.16
C TYR A 325 -16.88 -23.83 7.33
N VAL A 326 -15.79 -23.56 8.04
CA VAL A 326 -15.73 -22.57 9.12
C VAL A 326 -15.05 -21.32 8.59
N TYR A 327 -15.79 -20.21 8.51
CA TYR A 327 -15.34 -18.96 7.88
C TYR A 327 -14.59 -18.06 8.87
N CYS A 328 -13.81 -17.12 8.30
CA CYS A 328 -13.06 -16.08 9.00
C CYS A 328 -11.96 -16.60 9.94
N VAL A 329 -11.37 -17.78 9.65
CA VAL A 329 -10.25 -18.31 10.41
C VAL A 329 -9.00 -17.46 10.13
N GLY A 330 -8.45 -16.83 11.19
CA GLY A 330 -7.31 -15.91 11.06
C GLY A 330 -7.60 -14.60 10.36
N SER A 331 -8.88 -14.15 10.30
CA SER A 331 -9.24 -12.81 9.86
C SER A 331 -10.51 -12.32 10.57
N ARG A 332 -10.71 -11.00 10.67
CA ARG A 332 -11.79 -10.37 11.45
C ARG A 332 -11.79 -10.81 12.92
N GLN A 333 -10.60 -10.96 13.48
CA GLN A 333 -10.39 -11.28 14.89
C GLN A 333 -10.54 -10.02 15.74
N PRO A 334 -10.99 -10.11 17.00
CA PRO A 334 -11.04 -8.94 17.89
C PRO A 334 -9.67 -8.34 18.17
N GLU A 335 -8.63 -9.16 18.17
CA GLU A 335 -7.23 -8.77 18.35
C GLU A 335 -6.37 -9.45 17.28
N GLY A 336 -5.37 -8.77 16.78
CA GLY A 336 -4.47 -9.25 15.73
C GLY A 336 -4.99 -8.95 14.32
N ASN A 337 -5.48 -9.95 13.58
CA ASN A 337 -5.95 -9.77 12.21
C ASN A 337 -7.40 -9.25 12.15
N GLU A 338 -7.61 -7.97 12.49
CA GLU A 338 -8.94 -7.33 12.52
C GLU A 338 -9.57 -7.18 11.13
N TYR A 339 -8.76 -7.16 10.09
CA TYR A 339 -9.19 -6.97 8.70
C TYR A 339 -9.89 -8.20 8.10
N CYS A 340 -10.64 -7.98 7.02
CA CYS A 340 -11.22 -9.04 6.20
C CYS A 340 -10.29 -9.40 5.05
N SER A 341 -10.01 -10.68 4.85
CA SER A 341 -9.19 -11.18 3.74
C SER A 341 -9.86 -11.13 2.37
N ARG A 342 -11.11 -10.70 2.25
CA ARG A 342 -11.89 -10.38 1.04
C ARG A 342 -12.07 -11.53 0.02
N TYR A 343 -11.13 -12.45 -0.12
CA TYR A 343 -11.15 -13.52 -1.11
C TYR A 343 -11.79 -14.82 -0.59
N CYS A 344 -11.66 -15.10 0.71
CA CYS A 344 -11.87 -16.42 1.30
C CYS A 344 -13.33 -16.89 1.19
N CYS A 345 -14.32 -16.00 1.36
CA CYS A 345 -15.73 -16.36 1.18
C CYS A 345 -15.98 -16.87 -0.25
N THR A 346 -15.58 -16.11 -1.26
CA THR A 346 -15.79 -16.47 -2.66
C THR A 346 -15.00 -17.72 -3.05
N ALA A 347 -13.78 -17.89 -2.53
CA ALA A 347 -12.96 -19.07 -2.80
C ALA A 347 -13.57 -20.35 -2.19
N ALA A 348 -14.07 -20.29 -0.94
CA ALA A 348 -14.74 -21.43 -0.30
C ALA A 348 -16.05 -21.79 -1.01
N ILE A 349 -16.85 -20.80 -1.40
CA ILE A 349 -18.09 -21.02 -2.16
C ILE A 349 -17.79 -21.66 -3.52
N HIS A 350 -16.78 -21.17 -4.23
CA HIS A 350 -16.36 -21.76 -5.50
C HIS A 350 -15.90 -23.21 -5.34
N ASN A 351 -15.11 -23.52 -4.29
CA ASN A 351 -14.71 -24.89 -4.00
C ASN A 351 -15.91 -25.79 -3.67
N SER A 352 -16.91 -25.29 -2.96
CA SER A 352 -18.14 -26.04 -2.67
C SER A 352 -18.93 -26.37 -3.95
N LEU A 353 -18.96 -25.45 -4.90
CA LEU A 353 -19.56 -25.66 -6.24
C LEU A 353 -18.78 -26.71 -7.05
N GLN A 354 -17.44 -26.69 -7.00
CA GLN A 354 -16.59 -27.69 -7.65
C GLN A 354 -16.85 -29.10 -7.06
N VAL A 355 -16.96 -29.22 -5.74
CA VAL A 355 -17.31 -30.48 -5.06
C VAL A 355 -18.66 -30.99 -5.54
N THR A 356 -19.66 -30.12 -5.62
CA THR A 356 -20.99 -30.47 -6.11
C THR A 356 -20.95 -30.94 -7.57
N ALA A 357 -20.18 -30.28 -8.43
CA ALA A 357 -20.01 -30.65 -9.83
C ALA A 357 -19.32 -32.01 -10.00
N LYS A 358 -18.31 -32.30 -9.18
CA LYS A 358 -17.55 -33.58 -9.20
C LYS A 358 -18.34 -34.75 -8.59
N ALA A 359 -19.33 -34.50 -7.76
CA ALA A 359 -20.20 -35.52 -7.20
C ALA A 359 -21.16 -36.14 -8.24
N ALA A 360 -21.42 -35.45 -9.34
CA ALA A 360 -22.23 -35.95 -10.44
C ALA A 360 -21.43 -37.01 -11.22
N PRO A 361 -21.94 -38.26 -11.41
CA PRO A 361 -21.23 -39.26 -12.20
C PRO A 361 -21.06 -38.79 -13.64
N ALA A 362 -19.89 -38.95 -14.23
CA ALA A 362 -19.66 -38.69 -15.64
C ALA A 362 -20.55 -39.60 -16.48
N GLY A 363 -21.45 -39.02 -17.30
CA GLY A 363 -22.37 -39.77 -18.13
C GLY A 363 -23.68 -40.22 -17.44
N ALA A 364 -24.00 -39.70 -16.26
CA ALA A 364 -25.31 -39.97 -15.63
C ALA A 364 -26.48 -39.49 -16.52
N ALA A 365 -27.46 -40.34 -16.71
CA ALA A 365 -28.69 -39.96 -17.41
C ALA A 365 -29.39 -38.81 -16.69
N PRO A 366 -30.08 -37.91 -17.43
CA PRO A 366 -30.88 -36.86 -16.81
C PRO A 366 -31.87 -37.47 -15.82
N GLY A 367 -31.70 -37.15 -14.50
CA GLY A 367 -32.58 -37.68 -13.45
C GLY A 367 -31.94 -38.79 -12.57
N ALA A 368 -30.73 -39.27 -12.85
CA ALA A 368 -30.02 -40.16 -11.91
C ALA A 368 -29.63 -39.39 -10.66
N ALA A 369 -30.06 -39.89 -9.49
CA ALA A 369 -29.69 -39.28 -8.21
C ALA A 369 -28.19 -39.47 -7.95
N ALA A 370 -27.38 -38.41 -8.20
CA ALA A 370 -26.00 -38.38 -7.79
C ALA A 370 -25.90 -38.42 -6.25
N PRO A 371 -24.89 -39.07 -5.67
CA PRO A 371 -24.65 -39.02 -4.22
C PRO A 371 -24.49 -37.57 -3.79
N ARG A 372 -25.45 -37.04 -3.04
CA ARG A 372 -25.46 -35.65 -2.60
C ARG A 372 -24.48 -35.49 -1.45
N ILE A 373 -23.47 -34.65 -1.62
CA ILE A 373 -22.60 -34.21 -0.54
C ILE A 373 -23.28 -33.06 0.20
N SER A 374 -23.52 -33.23 1.49
CA SER A 374 -24.06 -32.16 2.34
C SER A 374 -22.96 -31.16 2.67
N GLN A 375 -23.19 -29.89 2.40
CA GLN A 375 -22.21 -28.83 2.61
C GLN A 375 -22.79 -27.74 3.51
N TYR A 376 -22.16 -27.53 4.67
CA TYR A 376 -22.55 -26.57 5.67
C TYR A 376 -21.53 -25.44 5.74
N HIS A 377 -21.98 -24.20 5.61
CA HIS A 377 -21.17 -23.00 5.65
C HIS A 377 -21.44 -22.24 6.95
N LEU A 378 -20.56 -22.33 7.93
CA LEU A 378 -20.66 -21.63 9.21
C LEU A 378 -19.98 -20.28 9.10
N TYR A 379 -20.76 -19.20 9.15
CA TYR A 379 -20.26 -17.85 8.83
C TYR A 379 -20.72 -16.80 9.84
N ARG A 380 -19.97 -15.69 9.93
CA ARG A 380 -20.40 -14.45 10.61
C ARG A 380 -21.07 -13.49 9.62
N ASP A 381 -20.41 -13.21 8.47
CA ASP A 381 -20.95 -12.52 7.31
C ASP A 381 -20.39 -13.14 6.03
N ILE A 382 -21.23 -13.32 5.01
CA ILE A 382 -20.75 -13.67 3.68
C ILE A 382 -20.40 -12.39 2.92
N ARG A 383 -19.13 -12.26 2.55
CA ARG A 383 -18.61 -11.11 1.80
C ARG A 383 -18.23 -11.48 0.37
N SER A 384 -19.18 -12.06 -0.35
CA SER A 384 -19.14 -12.19 -1.81
C SER A 384 -19.73 -10.92 -2.41
N TYR A 385 -18.89 -10.07 -3.00
CA TYR A 385 -19.29 -8.75 -3.49
C TYR A 385 -19.33 -8.68 -5.02
N GLY A 386 -20.12 -7.74 -5.55
CA GLY A 386 -20.28 -7.52 -6.98
C GLY A 386 -20.82 -8.77 -7.68
N LYS A 387 -20.24 -9.12 -8.81
CA LYS A 387 -20.67 -10.30 -9.61
C LYS A 387 -20.39 -11.65 -8.93
N TYR A 388 -19.61 -11.68 -7.87
CA TYR A 388 -19.30 -12.92 -7.13
C TYR A 388 -20.47 -13.38 -6.25
N GLU A 389 -21.45 -12.52 -6.00
CA GLU A 389 -22.68 -12.89 -5.31
C GLU A 389 -23.48 -13.94 -6.08
N ILE A 390 -23.33 -13.99 -7.40
CA ILE A 390 -23.96 -15.03 -8.25
C ILE A 390 -23.51 -16.43 -7.80
N LEU A 391 -22.24 -16.61 -7.44
CA LEU A 391 -21.73 -17.90 -6.95
C LEU A 391 -22.36 -18.29 -5.60
N TYR A 392 -22.60 -17.31 -4.73
CA TYR A 392 -23.29 -17.56 -3.46
C TYR A 392 -24.72 -18.04 -3.67
N ASN A 393 -25.46 -17.38 -4.56
CA ASN A 393 -26.83 -17.78 -4.91
C ASN A 393 -26.85 -19.18 -5.54
N GLU A 394 -25.95 -19.45 -6.50
CA GLU A 394 -25.79 -20.77 -7.13
C GLU A 394 -25.48 -21.87 -6.10
N SER A 395 -24.60 -21.62 -5.13
CA SER A 395 -24.29 -22.58 -4.07
C SER A 395 -25.52 -22.92 -3.22
N ARG A 396 -26.34 -21.93 -2.88
CA ARG A 396 -27.60 -22.13 -2.15
C ARG A 396 -28.62 -22.92 -2.96
N GLU A 397 -28.80 -22.59 -4.22
CA GLU A 397 -29.70 -23.31 -5.15
C GLU A 397 -29.29 -24.78 -5.30
N LYS A 398 -27.99 -25.05 -5.32
CA LYS A 398 -27.43 -26.40 -5.36
C LYS A 398 -27.41 -27.11 -4.00
N GLY A 399 -27.96 -26.48 -2.95
CA GLY A 399 -28.21 -27.08 -1.65
C GLY A 399 -27.09 -26.88 -0.61
N GLY A 400 -26.24 -25.89 -0.80
CA GLY A 400 -25.36 -25.39 0.26
C GLY A 400 -26.17 -24.78 1.40
N LEU A 401 -25.90 -25.19 2.64
CA LEU A 401 -26.58 -24.73 3.85
C LEU A 401 -25.73 -23.69 4.56
N TYR A 402 -26.26 -22.49 4.75
CA TYR A 402 -25.56 -21.34 5.33
C TYR A 402 -26.12 -21.04 6.72
N LEU A 403 -25.31 -21.23 7.76
CA LEU A 403 -25.65 -21.10 9.17
C LEU A 403 -24.82 -19.97 9.78
N ARG A 404 -25.49 -18.97 10.34
CA ARG A 404 -24.84 -17.81 10.93
C ARG A 404 -24.61 -18.02 12.42
N PHE A 405 -23.36 -18.14 12.84
CA PHE A 405 -23.00 -18.27 14.26
C PHE A 405 -22.70 -16.90 14.92
N PRO A 406 -22.87 -16.80 16.26
CA PRO A 406 -22.56 -15.59 17.03
C PRO A 406 -21.07 -15.25 16.98
N ASP A 407 -20.73 -13.95 16.98
CA ASP A 407 -19.34 -13.50 16.95
C ASP A 407 -18.54 -13.90 18.20
N ASP A 408 -19.21 -14.03 19.34
CA ASP A 408 -18.68 -14.37 20.66
C ASP A 408 -18.73 -15.88 20.98
N GLU A 409 -19.39 -16.69 20.13
CA GLU A 409 -19.54 -18.14 20.35
C GLU A 409 -19.09 -18.91 19.08
N ALA A 410 -17.80 -19.20 19.02
CA ALA A 410 -17.21 -19.89 17.87
C ALA A 410 -17.64 -21.36 17.78
N PRO A 411 -17.77 -21.92 16.56
CA PRO A 411 -18.02 -23.37 16.37
C PRO A 411 -16.96 -24.23 17.04
N VAL A 412 -17.38 -25.30 17.69
CA VAL A 412 -16.50 -26.28 18.35
C VAL A 412 -16.40 -27.52 17.48
N VAL A 413 -15.17 -27.91 17.12
CA VAL A 413 -14.87 -29.13 16.34
C VAL A 413 -14.22 -30.15 17.22
N ALA A 414 -14.78 -31.35 17.27
CA ALA A 414 -14.28 -32.46 18.05
C ALA A 414 -14.24 -33.75 17.23
N GLN A 415 -13.43 -34.72 17.67
CA GLN A 415 -13.45 -36.06 17.10
C GLN A 415 -14.77 -36.73 17.41
N ALA A 416 -15.40 -37.39 16.43
CA ALA A 416 -16.65 -38.09 16.66
C ALA A 416 -16.42 -39.26 17.64
N SER A 417 -17.25 -39.35 18.67
CA SER A 417 -17.23 -40.50 19.58
C SER A 417 -17.63 -41.78 18.85
N VAL A 418 -16.85 -42.84 19.00
CA VAL A 418 -17.15 -44.17 18.45
C VAL A 418 -18.50 -44.61 18.99
N GLY A 419 -19.58 -44.51 18.18
CA GLY A 419 -20.92 -44.95 18.57
C GLY A 419 -22.06 -43.94 18.41
N ALA A 420 -21.80 -42.70 18.02
CA ALA A 420 -22.88 -41.73 17.77
C ALA A 420 -23.67 -42.06 16.48
N LYS A 421 -24.74 -42.84 16.62
CA LYS A 421 -25.74 -43.03 15.57
C LYS A 421 -26.50 -41.69 15.42
N ALA A 422 -26.52 -41.18 14.21
CA ALA A 422 -27.35 -40.02 13.85
C ALA A 422 -28.80 -40.26 14.32
N GLY A 423 -29.30 -39.43 15.22
CA GLY A 423 -30.66 -39.52 15.70
C GLY A 423 -31.66 -39.23 14.57
N GLY A 424 -32.59 -40.14 14.27
CA GLY A 424 -33.87 -39.93 13.66
C GLY A 424 -33.89 -39.75 12.14
N GLY A 425 -33.69 -40.84 11.40
CA GLY A 425 -33.97 -40.88 9.97
C GLY A 425 -33.65 -42.28 9.44
N SER A 426 -34.66 -43.17 9.30
CA SER A 426 -34.47 -44.52 8.75
C SER A 426 -34.07 -44.42 7.28
N ALA A 427 -32.79 -44.55 6.99
CA ALA A 427 -32.30 -44.88 5.65
C ALA A 427 -31.34 -46.06 5.79
N SER A 428 -31.76 -47.23 5.29
CA SER A 428 -31.00 -48.44 5.15
C SER A 428 -29.79 -48.24 4.25
N GLY A 429 -28.60 -48.07 4.83
CA GLY A 429 -27.33 -48.03 4.14
C GLY A 429 -26.22 -48.31 5.13
N ALA A 430 -25.29 -49.26 4.81
CA ALA A 430 -24.17 -49.68 5.60
C ALA A 430 -23.49 -48.52 6.32
N GLY A 431 -23.31 -48.65 7.64
CA GLY A 431 -22.93 -47.60 8.58
C GLY A 431 -21.70 -46.82 8.18
N HIS A 432 -21.92 -45.64 7.62
CA HIS A 432 -20.89 -44.61 7.43
C HIS A 432 -20.62 -43.96 8.80
N SER A 433 -19.39 -44.04 9.28
CA SER A 433 -18.96 -43.40 10.52
C SER A 433 -18.30 -42.08 10.15
N HIS A 434 -18.90 -40.96 10.56
CA HIS A 434 -18.27 -39.64 10.43
C HIS A 434 -17.07 -39.53 11.35
N ARG A 435 -16.05 -38.80 10.95
CA ARG A 435 -14.78 -38.60 11.68
C ARG A 435 -14.88 -37.54 12.75
N LEU A 436 -15.69 -36.51 12.48
CA LEU A 436 -15.75 -35.26 13.23
C LEU A 436 -17.19 -34.93 13.63
N THR A 437 -17.30 -34.14 14.67
CA THR A 437 -18.56 -33.50 15.08
C THR A 437 -18.32 -32.00 15.23
N VAL A 438 -19.18 -31.21 14.62
CA VAL A 438 -19.13 -29.75 14.73
C VAL A 438 -20.37 -29.26 15.48
N THR A 439 -20.17 -28.62 16.63
CA THR A 439 -21.24 -28.01 17.42
C THR A 439 -21.23 -26.49 17.19
N THR A 440 -22.38 -25.92 16.87
CA THR A 440 -22.56 -24.48 16.63
C THR A 440 -23.96 -24.04 17.01
N ARG A 441 -24.18 -22.73 17.16
CA ARG A 441 -25.51 -22.15 17.26
C ARG A 441 -25.81 -21.36 16.00
N ASP A 442 -27.07 -21.41 15.56
CA ASP A 442 -27.51 -20.62 14.41
C ASP A 442 -28.41 -19.46 14.84
N LEU A 443 -27.94 -18.24 14.59
CA LEU A 443 -28.69 -17.00 14.92
C LEU A 443 -30.02 -16.88 14.20
N LEU A 444 -30.13 -17.47 12.99
CA LEU A 444 -31.34 -17.39 12.17
C LEU A 444 -32.47 -18.31 12.68
N THR A 445 -32.13 -19.29 13.51
CA THR A 445 -33.10 -20.18 14.18
C THR A 445 -33.35 -19.83 15.64
N GLY A 446 -33.01 -18.60 16.05
CA GLY A 446 -33.17 -18.13 17.42
C GLY A 446 -32.12 -18.71 18.40
N GLY A 447 -30.93 -19.05 17.92
CA GLY A 447 -29.80 -19.54 18.73
C GLY A 447 -29.92 -21.04 19.05
N ALA A 448 -30.63 -21.82 18.24
CA ALA A 448 -30.70 -23.26 18.40
C ALA A 448 -29.30 -23.89 18.26
N GLU A 449 -28.94 -24.80 19.16
CA GLU A 449 -27.73 -25.59 19.07
C GLU A 449 -27.87 -26.66 17.99
N LEU A 450 -26.87 -26.74 17.13
CA LEU A 450 -26.78 -27.70 16.05
C LEU A 450 -25.53 -28.56 16.23
N ILE A 451 -25.70 -29.88 16.11
CA ILE A 451 -24.61 -30.85 16.10
C ILE A 451 -24.53 -31.46 14.72
N ILE A 452 -23.46 -31.18 13.98
CA ILE A 452 -23.28 -31.58 12.59
C ILE A 452 -22.20 -32.66 12.52
N PRO A 453 -22.54 -33.91 12.18
CA PRO A 453 -21.52 -34.91 11.86
C PRO A 453 -20.84 -34.55 10.56
N ALA A 454 -19.51 -34.61 10.53
CA ALA A 454 -18.71 -34.21 9.37
C ALA A 454 -17.62 -35.25 9.02
N ASP A 455 -17.39 -35.43 7.74
CA ASP A 455 -16.23 -36.16 7.23
C ASP A 455 -15.03 -35.27 7.08
N LEU A 456 -15.27 -34.01 6.68
CA LEU A 456 -14.24 -32.98 6.56
C LEU A 456 -14.74 -31.66 7.17
N VAL A 457 -13.83 -30.97 7.84
CA VAL A 457 -13.98 -29.57 8.25
C VAL A 457 -12.95 -28.74 7.50
N VAL A 458 -13.40 -27.69 6.81
CA VAL A 458 -12.55 -26.78 6.03
C VAL A 458 -12.45 -25.47 6.77
N LEU A 459 -11.26 -25.16 7.27
CA LEU A 459 -10.95 -23.87 7.87
C LEU A 459 -10.70 -22.85 6.76
N VAL A 460 -11.64 -21.92 6.60
CA VAL A 460 -11.59 -20.89 5.55
C VAL A 460 -10.62 -19.79 6.01
N THR A 461 -9.32 -20.07 5.82
CA THR A 461 -8.21 -19.28 6.31
C THR A 461 -8.06 -17.96 5.56
N GLY A 462 -7.65 -16.92 6.29
CA GLY A 462 -7.36 -15.59 5.77
C GLY A 462 -5.98 -15.46 5.13
N MET A 463 -5.75 -14.29 4.52
CA MET A 463 -4.41 -13.84 4.10
C MET A 463 -3.74 -13.13 5.27
N VAL A 464 -2.47 -13.43 5.51
CA VAL A 464 -1.62 -12.70 6.45
C VAL A 464 -0.41 -12.14 5.72
N PRO A 465 0.17 -11.04 6.24
CA PRO A 465 1.39 -10.51 5.66
C PRO A 465 2.50 -11.55 5.71
N ARG A 466 3.34 -11.57 4.68
CA ARG A 466 4.52 -12.42 4.65
C ARG A 466 5.61 -11.80 5.52
N GLU A 467 6.40 -12.61 6.17
CA GLU A 467 7.59 -12.15 6.89
C GLU A 467 8.62 -11.60 5.89
N ASN A 468 8.91 -10.30 5.98
CA ASN A 468 9.76 -9.56 5.06
C ASN A 468 10.68 -8.55 5.78
N ASP A 469 11.03 -8.77 7.02
CA ASP A 469 11.75 -7.83 7.88
C ASP A 469 13.07 -7.31 7.26
N ASP A 470 13.84 -8.20 6.63
CA ASP A 470 15.09 -7.84 5.99
C ASP A 470 14.86 -6.97 4.73
N LEU A 471 13.81 -7.26 3.96
CA LEU A 471 13.44 -6.44 2.81
C LEU A 471 12.90 -5.07 3.26
N VAL A 472 12.13 -5.03 4.35
CA VAL A 472 11.64 -3.78 4.99
C VAL A 472 12.81 -2.89 5.38
N LYS A 473 13.83 -3.44 6.06
CA LYS A 473 15.04 -2.71 6.45
C LYS A 473 15.83 -2.23 5.24
N THR A 474 16.04 -3.11 4.26
CA THR A 474 16.83 -2.83 3.05
C THR A 474 16.21 -1.75 2.19
N LEU A 475 14.90 -1.80 1.96
CA LEU A 475 14.18 -0.85 1.10
C LEU A 475 13.54 0.30 1.87
N LYS A 476 13.55 0.27 3.21
CA LYS A 476 12.89 1.25 4.11
C LYS A 476 11.38 1.34 3.82
N LEU A 477 10.73 0.19 3.65
CA LEU A 477 9.30 0.10 3.30
C LEU A 477 8.42 0.48 4.50
N PRO A 478 7.36 1.26 4.29
CA PRO A 478 6.36 1.51 5.32
C PRO A 478 5.48 0.27 5.52
N VAL A 479 5.30 -0.12 6.77
CA VAL A 479 4.45 -1.24 7.18
C VAL A 479 3.28 -0.71 8.00
N GLY A 480 2.06 -1.18 7.71
CA GLY A 480 0.84 -0.84 8.44
C GLY A 480 0.73 -1.60 9.76
N ASN A 481 -0.25 -1.19 10.59
CA ASN A 481 -0.59 -1.91 11.83
C ASN A 481 -1.06 -3.35 11.56
N ASP A 482 -1.51 -3.63 10.34
CA ASP A 482 -1.92 -4.95 9.85
C ASP A 482 -0.76 -5.80 9.32
N GLY A 483 0.47 -5.28 9.33
CA GLY A 483 1.68 -5.93 8.85
C GLY A 483 1.88 -5.91 7.33
N PHE A 484 0.94 -5.39 6.55
CA PHE A 484 1.10 -5.22 5.10
C PHE A 484 1.85 -3.92 4.77
N PHE A 485 2.42 -3.86 3.56
CA PHE A 485 3.09 -2.64 3.09
C PHE A 485 2.08 -1.55 2.77
N ASN A 486 2.37 -0.31 3.18
CA ASN A 486 1.51 0.83 2.96
C ASN A 486 1.94 1.65 1.74
N GLU A 487 0.96 2.02 0.93
CA GLU A 487 1.08 3.08 -0.06
C GLU A 487 0.94 4.47 0.59
N ILE A 488 1.36 5.50 -0.15
CA ILE A 488 1.21 6.89 0.30
C ILE A 488 -0.26 7.26 0.49
N HIS A 489 -1.12 6.85 -0.45
CA HIS A 489 -2.56 7.15 -0.40
C HIS A 489 -3.36 6.16 -1.27
N PRO A 490 -4.40 5.48 -0.71
CA PRO A 490 -5.09 4.39 -1.40
C PRO A 490 -5.83 4.79 -2.68
N LYS A 491 -6.21 6.06 -2.83
CA LYS A 491 -6.93 6.56 -4.02
C LYS A 491 -6.05 7.34 -4.98
N LEU A 492 -5.14 8.17 -4.48
CA LEU A 492 -4.38 9.13 -5.28
C LEU A 492 -3.00 8.61 -5.68
N ARG A 493 -2.39 7.78 -4.84
CA ARG A 493 -1.06 7.19 -5.05
C ARG A 493 -1.04 5.74 -4.58
N PRO A 494 -1.82 4.86 -5.24
CA PRO A 494 -2.19 3.53 -4.70
C PRO A 494 -1.08 2.48 -4.79
N VAL A 495 0.04 2.77 -5.42
CA VAL A 495 1.18 1.84 -5.58
C VAL A 495 2.52 2.47 -5.20
N GLU A 496 2.56 3.76 -4.92
CA GLU A 496 3.77 4.48 -4.52
C GLU A 496 4.00 4.37 -3.01
N THR A 497 5.26 4.22 -2.63
CA THR A 497 5.70 4.31 -1.23
C THR A 497 6.30 5.68 -0.92
N VAL A 498 6.56 5.94 0.34
CA VAL A 498 7.31 7.15 0.78
C VAL A 498 8.77 7.14 0.30
N VAL A 499 9.26 6.03 -0.20
CA VAL A 499 10.58 5.91 -0.83
C VAL A 499 10.41 6.08 -2.34
N ASP A 500 10.89 7.20 -2.87
CA ASP A 500 10.75 7.51 -4.29
C ASP A 500 11.29 6.38 -5.17
N GLY A 501 10.57 6.06 -6.25
CA GLY A 501 10.95 4.99 -7.18
C GLY A 501 10.80 3.56 -6.66
N VAL A 502 10.31 3.38 -5.41
CA VAL A 502 9.94 2.08 -4.86
C VAL A 502 8.42 1.96 -4.86
N PHE A 503 7.92 1.04 -5.65
CA PHE A 503 6.49 0.77 -5.82
C PHE A 503 6.12 -0.55 -5.16
N ILE A 504 4.88 -0.67 -4.67
CA ILE A 504 4.34 -1.89 -4.10
C ILE A 504 3.10 -2.34 -4.88
N CYS A 505 2.91 -3.65 -5.07
CA CYS A 505 1.74 -4.16 -5.78
C CYS A 505 1.38 -5.60 -5.39
N GLY A 506 0.17 -6.00 -5.71
CA GLY A 506 -0.33 -7.32 -5.35
C GLY A 506 -0.71 -7.43 -3.88
N ALA A 507 -0.74 -8.66 -3.36
CA ALA A 507 -1.25 -8.93 -2.01
C ALA A 507 -0.27 -8.58 -0.88
N CYS A 508 0.95 -8.14 -1.16
CA CYS A 508 1.85 -7.58 -0.14
C CYS A 508 1.37 -6.22 0.41
N GLN A 509 0.46 -5.55 -0.28
CA GLN A 509 -0.23 -4.31 0.10
C GLN A 509 -1.48 -4.53 0.97
N GLY A 510 -1.94 -5.78 1.06
CA GLY A 510 -3.19 -6.16 1.71
C GLY A 510 -3.95 -7.21 0.90
N PRO A 511 -5.00 -7.78 1.47
CA PRO A 511 -5.76 -8.85 0.83
C PRO A 511 -6.35 -8.44 -0.52
N LYS A 512 -6.01 -9.20 -1.57
CA LYS A 512 -6.46 -9.01 -2.96
C LYS A 512 -6.72 -10.35 -3.63
N ASN A 513 -7.72 -10.43 -4.49
CA ASN A 513 -7.86 -11.55 -5.40
C ASN A 513 -6.87 -11.44 -6.58
N SER A 514 -6.76 -12.49 -7.40
CA SER A 514 -5.79 -12.53 -8.50
C SER A 514 -5.98 -11.40 -9.53
N ALA A 515 -7.22 -10.99 -9.83
CA ALA A 515 -7.50 -9.91 -10.77
C ALA A 515 -7.09 -8.54 -10.19
N GLU A 516 -7.41 -8.30 -8.92
CA GLU A 516 -7.01 -7.08 -8.19
C GLU A 516 -5.47 -7.01 -8.07
N ALA A 517 -4.82 -8.13 -7.78
CA ALA A 517 -3.36 -8.21 -7.70
C ALA A 517 -2.69 -7.88 -9.03
N VAL A 518 -3.22 -8.39 -10.14
CA VAL A 518 -2.75 -8.06 -11.50
C VAL A 518 -2.99 -6.59 -11.85
N ALA A 519 -4.16 -6.05 -11.53
CA ALA A 519 -4.48 -4.64 -11.76
C ALA A 519 -3.53 -3.71 -10.99
N SER A 520 -3.23 -4.04 -9.72
CA SER A 520 -2.23 -3.34 -8.91
C SER A 520 -0.82 -3.42 -9.52
N GLY A 521 -0.43 -4.60 -10.07
CA GLY A 521 0.83 -4.76 -10.80
C GLY A 521 0.91 -3.85 -12.02
N LEU A 522 -0.16 -3.75 -12.82
CA LEU A 522 -0.23 -2.85 -13.98
C LEU A 522 -0.22 -1.37 -13.59
N ALA A 523 -0.79 -1.01 -12.44
CA ALA A 523 -0.68 0.34 -11.90
C ALA A 523 0.79 0.69 -11.58
N ALA A 524 1.53 -0.23 -10.94
CA ALA A 524 2.96 -0.05 -10.69
C ALA A 524 3.78 0.08 -11.99
N VAL A 525 3.42 -0.69 -13.04
CA VAL A 525 4.00 -0.54 -14.39
C VAL A 525 3.82 0.88 -14.92
N THR A 526 2.60 1.40 -14.84
CA THR A 526 2.27 2.73 -15.35
C THR A 526 3.07 3.82 -14.62
N GLN A 527 3.13 3.76 -13.31
CA GLN A 527 3.85 4.75 -12.49
C GLN A 527 5.37 4.69 -12.73
N SER A 528 5.97 3.50 -12.70
CA SER A 528 7.38 3.32 -13.00
C SER A 528 7.73 3.80 -14.42
N ALA A 529 6.91 3.42 -15.42
CA ALA A 529 7.12 3.80 -16.81
C ALA A 529 6.98 5.31 -17.05
N SER A 530 6.03 5.98 -16.40
CA SER A 530 5.82 7.42 -16.57
C SER A 530 7.07 8.24 -16.26
N ILE A 531 7.92 7.73 -15.39
CA ILE A 531 9.16 8.35 -14.97
C ILE A 531 10.33 7.87 -15.84
N LEU A 532 10.55 6.56 -15.91
CA LEU A 532 11.73 6.01 -16.58
C LEU A 532 11.75 6.23 -18.09
N LYS A 533 10.58 6.38 -18.72
CA LYS A 533 10.47 6.66 -20.15
C LYS A 533 10.80 8.11 -20.53
N ARG A 534 10.76 9.03 -19.56
CA ARG A 534 11.24 10.41 -19.76
C ARG A 534 12.77 10.49 -19.77
N GLY A 535 13.44 9.51 -19.14
CA GLY A 535 14.89 9.52 -18.96
C GLY A 535 15.36 10.38 -17.78
N TYR A 536 14.46 11.05 -17.09
CA TYR A 536 14.74 11.85 -15.90
C TYR A 536 13.56 11.85 -14.93
N ALA A 537 13.86 12.10 -13.67
CA ALA A 537 12.90 12.35 -12.61
C ALA A 537 13.08 13.76 -12.04
N GLU A 538 11.97 14.43 -11.74
CA GLU A 538 11.94 15.68 -11.00
C GLU A 538 11.65 15.36 -9.53
N LEU A 539 12.60 15.67 -8.65
CA LEU A 539 12.45 15.50 -7.21
C LEU A 539 12.12 16.85 -6.56
N ASP A 540 11.49 16.79 -5.38
CA ASP A 540 11.12 17.97 -4.62
C ASP A 540 12.39 18.72 -4.16
N PRO A 541 12.55 20.02 -4.46
CA PRO A 541 13.69 20.82 -4.06
C PRO A 541 13.65 21.28 -2.59
N LEU A 542 12.65 20.88 -1.81
CA LEU A 542 12.55 21.17 -0.37
C LEU A 542 13.57 20.31 0.39
N ILE A 543 14.84 20.62 0.25
CA ILE A 543 15.98 19.86 0.78
C ILE A 543 16.81 20.70 1.73
N ALA A 544 17.65 20.04 2.52
CA ALA A 544 18.64 20.73 3.34
C ALA A 544 19.72 21.40 2.47
N VAL A 545 20.17 22.55 2.90
CA VAL A 545 21.33 23.27 2.34
C VAL A 545 22.33 23.58 3.43
N VAL A 546 23.60 23.60 3.09
CA VAL A 546 24.69 23.85 4.03
C VAL A 546 25.37 25.15 3.63
N ASP A 547 25.56 26.04 4.61
CA ASP A 547 26.47 27.18 4.49
C ASP A 547 27.90 26.67 4.66
N PRO A 548 28.72 26.67 3.59
CA PRO A 548 30.07 26.15 3.64
C PRO A 548 31.01 27.02 4.51
N ASP A 549 30.74 28.33 4.65
CA ASP A 549 31.55 29.22 5.44
C ASP A 549 31.37 28.99 6.95
N ALA A 550 30.16 28.57 7.36
CA ALA A 550 29.86 28.26 8.75
C ALA A 550 30.11 26.77 9.11
N CYS A 551 30.21 25.88 8.13
CA CYS A 551 30.37 24.44 8.37
C CYS A 551 31.82 24.06 8.71
N GLU A 552 32.02 23.31 9.81
CA GLU A 552 33.32 22.77 10.25
C GLU A 552 33.41 21.24 10.19
N TRP A 553 32.57 20.58 9.44
CA TRP A 553 32.42 19.11 9.34
C TRP A 553 32.58 18.38 10.70
N CYS A 554 31.62 18.48 11.55
CA CYS A 554 31.56 17.70 12.79
C CYS A 554 30.95 16.29 12.64
N GLY A 555 30.29 15.99 11.50
CA GLY A 555 29.66 14.69 11.20
C GLY A 555 28.28 14.49 11.80
N LEU A 556 27.78 15.30 12.72
CA LEU A 556 26.52 15.12 13.42
C LEU A 556 25.28 15.10 12.47
N CYS A 557 25.35 15.85 11.39
CA CYS A 557 24.29 15.86 10.38
C CYS A 557 24.17 14.52 9.63
N LEU A 558 25.29 13.81 9.42
CA LEU A 558 25.31 12.48 8.83
C LEU A 558 24.73 11.44 9.81
N GLU A 559 25.14 11.49 11.08
CA GLU A 559 24.64 10.58 12.12
C GLU A 559 23.12 10.73 12.32
N ALA A 560 22.61 11.97 12.24
CA ALA A 560 21.18 12.25 12.38
C ALA A 560 20.35 11.92 11.11
N CYS A 561 20.98 11.68 9.97
CA CYS A 561 20.27 11.51 8.69
C CYS A 561 19.90 10.05 8.41
N PRO A 562 18.62 9.67 8.44
CA PRO A 562 18.20 8.30 8.11
C PRO A 562 18.35 7.95 6.63
N TYR A 563 18.65 8.96 5.78
CA TYR A 563 18.80 8.81 4.32
C TYR A 563 20.25 8.91 3.86
N GLU A 564 21.20 9.11 4.77
CA GLU A 564 22.63 9.22 4.47
C GLU A 564 22.93 10.31 3.40
N ALA A 565 22.12 11.37 3.38
CA ALA A 565 22.23 12.44 2.39
C ALA A 565 23.43 13.38 2.60
N PRO A 566 23.88 13.72 3.84
CA PRO A 566 25.10 14.51 4.04
C PRO A 566 26.35 13.70 3.68
N ARG A 567 27.26 14.30 2.93
CA ARG A 567 28.56 13.72 2.58
C ARG A 567 29.68 14.67 2.97
N ARG A 568 30.86 14.13 3.32
CA ARG A 568 32.07 14.91 3.55
C ARG A 568 32.72 15.26 2.21
N VAL A 569 32.98 16.54 1.99
CA VAL A 569 33.74 17.01 0.83
C VAL A 569 34.88 17.92 1.35
N GLU A 570 36.07 17.73 0.82
CA GLU A 570 37.19 18.61 1.10
C GLU A 570 37.14 19.80 0.13
N GLU A 571 37.19 21.03 0.65
CA GLU A 571 37.21 22.23 -0.19
C GLU A 571 38.52 22.32 -0.97
N GLY A 572 38.42 22.35 -2.31
CA GLY A 572 39.54 22.52 -3.24
C GLY A 572 40.08 21.21 -3.78
N GLY A 573 39.66 20.83 -4.98
CA GLY A 573 40.36 19.82 -5.79
C GLY A 573 41.84 20.18 -5.90
N GLU A 574 42.74 19.24 -5.52
CA GLU A 574 44.20 19.30 -5.65
C GLU A 574 44.98 20.16 -4.65
N ALA A 575 44.77 20.03 -3.35
CA ALA A 575 45.83 20.27 -2.37
C ALA A 575 45.67 19.41 -1.13
N VAL A 576 46.39 18.36 -1.04
CA VAL A 576 46.64 17.57 0.18
C VAL A 576 47.14 18.50 1.27
N GLY A 577 46.39 18.62 2.39
CA GLY A 577 47.08 19.07 3.60
C GLY A 577 46.35 19.74 4.74
N ASP A 578 45.16 20.27 4.65
CA ASP A 578 44.49 20.80 5.84
C ASP A 578 43.15 20.09 6.14
N PRO A 579 43.10 19.15 7.12
CA PRO A 579 41.89 18.47 7.53
C PRO A 579 40.79 19.39 8.11
N ARG A 580 41.07 20.69 8.27
CA ARG A 580 40.18 21.70 8.84
C ARG A 580 39.27 22.38 7.81
N LYS A 581 39.39 22.06 6.52
CA LYS A 581 38.56 22.62 5.43
C LYS A 581 37.55 21.62 4.82
N ALA A 582 37.16 20.57 5.53
CA ALA A 582 36.09 19.71 5.08
C ALA A 582 34.74 20.29 5.47
N VAL A 583 33.79 20.24 4.55
CA VAL A 583 32.40 20.70 4.75
C VAL A 583 31.42 19.58 4.45
N ALA A 584 30.21 19.70 4.97
CA ALA A 584 29.10 18.82 4.58
C ALA A 584 28.50 19.29 3.25
N VAL A 585 28.27 18.36 2.33
CA VAL A 585 27.49 18.59 1.11
C VAL A 585 26.30 17.65 1.15
N ILE A 586 25.13 18.16 0.82
CA ILE A 586 23.90 17.37 0.79
C ILE A 586 23.72 16.74 -0.59
N ASP A 587 23.62 15.41 -0.63
CA ASP A 587 23.14 14.71 -1.83
C ASP A 587 21.68 15.09 -2.05
N ARG A 588 21.44 15.92 -3.07
CA ARG A 588 20.12 16.49 -3.37
C ARG A 588 19.10 15.42 -3.75
N ALA A 589 19.53 14.31 -4.35
CA ALA A 589 18.66 13.22 -4.74
C ALA A 589 18.29 12.30 -3.55
N ALA A 590 19.17 12.19 -2.56
CA ALA A 590 18.95 11.39 -1.36
C ALA A 590 18.17 12.16 -0.28
N CYS A 591 18.29 13.49 -0.22
CA CYS A 591 17.65 14.31 0.80
C CYS A 591 16.12 14.31 0.68
N LYS A 592 15.42 14.08 1.80
CA LYS A 592 13.94 14.10 1.87
C LYS A 592 13.37 15.31 2.60
N GLY A 593 14.20 16.33 2.88
CA GLY A 593 13.74 17.56 3.51
C GLY A 593 13.14 17.38 4.90
N CYS A 594 13.52 16.32 5.63
CA CYS A 594 12.92 16.01 6.93
C CYS A 594 13.35 16.95 8.06
N GLY A 595 14.40 17.75 7.85
CA GLY A 595 14.92 18.73 8.81
C GLY A 595 15.72 18.15 9.99
N GLY A 596 15.88 16.83 10.11
CA GLY A 596 16.56 16.20 11.25
C GLY A 596 18.02 16.65 11.45
N CYS A 597 18.68 17.10 10.38
CA CYS A 597 20.05 17.61 10.43
C CYS A 597 20.16 19.08 10.93
N VAL A 598 19.07 19.86 10.88
CA VAL A 598 19.09 21.29 11.24
C VAL A 598 19.36 21.49 12.75
N PRO A 599 18.58 20.90 13.68
CA PRO A 599 18.75 21.13 15.12
C PRO A 599 20.02 20.53 15.72
N VAL A 600 20.66 19.59 15.02
CA VAL A 600 21.92 18.96 15.51
C VAL A 600 23.18 19.70 15.06
N CYS A 601 23.04 20.70 14.18
CA CYS A 601 24.18 21.47 13.71
C CYS A 601 24.61 22.50 14.76
N PRO A 602 25.77 22.35 15.42
CA PRO A 602 26.22 23.28 16.49
C PRO A 602 26.60 24.66 15.96
N LYS A 603 26.80 24.77 14.64
CA LYS A 603 27.19 26.03 13.97
C LYS A 603 26.01 26.71 13.27
N ASN A 604 24.80 26.15 13.35
CA ASN A 604 23.61 26.60 12.59
C ASN A 604 23.92 26.77 11.09
N ALA A 605 24.81 25.93 10.57
CA ALA A 605 25.23 25.95 9.16
C ALA A 605 24.28 25.24 8.22
N ILE A 606 23.16 24.69 8.72
CA ILE A 606 22.20 23.92 7.90
C ILE A 606 20.82 24.56 8.01
N ASP A 607 20.20 24.80 6.86
CA ASP A 607 18.82 25.26 6.76
C ASP A 607 18.05 24.43 5.74
N LEU A 608 16.73 24.65 5.62
CA LEU A 608 15.85 23.95 4.67
C LEU A 608 15.30 24.90 3.62
N LEU A 609 15.45 24.56 2.34
CA LEU A 609 14.78 25.28 1.27
C LEU A 609 13.26 25.13 1.45
N GLY A 610 12.55 26.27 1.39
CA GLY A 610 11.10 26.35 1.51
C GLY A 610 10.53 26.19 2.93
N TYR A 611 11.39 25.87 3.92
CA TYR A 611 11.09 25.83 5.35
C TYR A 611 12.30 26.32 6.17
N SER A 612 12.85 27.47 5.75
CA SER A 612 13.97 28.09 6.44
C SER A 612 13.59 28.53 7.87
N ASP A 613 14.60 28.68 8.73
CA ASP A 613 14.40 29.18 10.10
C ASP A 613 13.62 30.51 10.11
N ALA A 614 13.92 31.40 9.16
CA ALA A 614 13.19 32.67 8.99
C ALA A 614 11.70 32.46 8.67
N GLN A 615 11.38 31.53 7.77
CA GLN A 615 10.00 31.18 7.42
C GLN A 615 9.25 30.57 8.60
N ILE A 616 9.88 29.67 9.36
CA ILE A 616 9.29 29.04 10.55
C ILE A 616 9.02 30.09 11.64
N ARG A 617 9.94 31.02 11.89
CA ARG A 617 9.72 32.11 12.84
C ARG A 617 8.57 33.01 12.42
N ALA A 618 8.49 33.39 11.16
CA ALA A 618 7.37 34.17 10.62
C ALA A 618 6.02 33.44 10.76
N MET A 619 5.99 32.12 10.57
CA MET A 619 4.79 31.32 10.84
C MET A 619 4.38 31.35 12.31
N ILE A 620 5.33 31.23 13.22
CA ILE A 620 5.07 31.30 14.67
C ILE A 620 4.51 32.67 15.03
N ASP A 621 5.12 33.76 14.55
CA ASP A 621 4.65 35.12 14.79
C ASP A 621 3.23 35.32 14.25
N GLY A 622 2.93 34.82 13.03
CA GLY A 622 1.58 34.84 12.47
C GLY A 622 0.53 34.05 13.25
N LEU A 623 0.92 32.94 13.89
CA LEU A 623 0.05 32.17 14.78
C LEU A 623 -0.25 32.88 16.10
N LEU A 624 0.69 33.66 16.61
CA LEU A 624 0.59 34.33 17.93
C LEU A 624 -0.13 35.68 17.87
N GLN A 625 -0.33 36.27 16.68
CA GLN A 625 -1.09 37.51 16.54
C GLN A 625 -2.53 37.32 17.03
N GLU A 626 -2.98 38.23 17.90
CA GLU A 626 -4.35 38.21 18.41
C GLU A 626 -5.35 38.42 17.26
N VAL A 627 -6.31 37.53 17.16
CA VAL A 627 -7.47 37.70 16.26
C VAL A 627 -8.38 38.72 16.92
N THR A 628 -8.48 39.91 16.36
CA THR A 628 -9.51 40.87 16.79
C THR A 628 -10.86 40.18 16.59
N PRO A 629 -11.68 40.01 17.69
CA PRO A 629 -12.94 39.32 17.55
C PRO A 629 -13.81 40.07 16.54
N CYS A 630 -14.30 39.36 15.52
CA CYS A 630 -15.33 39.89 14.64
C CYS A 630 -16.48 40.41 15.51
N ARG A 631 -16.82 41.69 15.37
CA ARG A 631 -17.98 42.28 16.03
C ARG A 631 -19.22 41.52 15.57
N MET A 632 -19.92 40.87 16.54
CA MET A 632 -21.23 40.25 16.32
C MET A 632 -22.24 41.28 15.82
#